data_ff1039bb2773ff3b98ca788ae73a490f
#
_entry.id   ff1039bb2773ff3b98ca788ae73a490f
#
_cell.length_a   1.000
_cell.length_b   1.000
_cell.length_c   1.000
_cell.angle_alpha   90.00
_cell.angle_beta   90.00
_cell.angle_gamma   90.00
#
_symmetry.space_group_name_H-M   'P 1'
#
loop_
_entity.id
_entity.type
_entity.pdbx_description
1 polymer ?
#
loop_
_entity_poly.entity_id
_entity_poly.type
_entity_poly.pdbx_seq_one_letter_code
_entity_poly.pdbx_strand_id
1 'polypeptide(L)'
;MIDLKFNLKIFSIDLQHYELKNKALDEVITIITKNHKNHLHASDKDFEQFKYPIQEIEDEDFYFYSYCYNQTKDQNYWKYFLPEELAKDQNFDLIEFSHVLFICYEEKLYCVTSGTGITVIKKYLDNYFGIELYQHFASLNDDITISINTRGVTGNLSQRSNTFNYSQSIKDSLLYSEIPKKIKVVVRKELRDGIFREFNLDDESSIMDLGSYFSLRKKINFEELKKLIITIEKILGDTSNYKNLSLFNRVKDSNILEDLRNSLLEKMIEHILMHDQPENIKKSEYDIVEIVNSKQIEKFYECNIFRLHFFRKKKKTDLQLTSRDDLYFNITKQIYNSLENISDRKEIVDKINQLSLIGIIDSKEETFDYFYNHLVTEITLNDGKYFRTDNTWFKLDNNYLSQIREEAINDYELYELKERILKPWNQANEDLYNLNHSEENYYVFDKKFTDNIELCDIMYYAEGTMYLIHVKDGFNTNMRSLYNQIVLASQRLWHDINNIDGSTYLKDTIAIYNYKTDGEKLNSDDILKKIRDKDLTINFVMAYNNYSYINEDAVGKLSKSESNIALFSLVQTAREVLNYNIFKFNVIDISQIR
;
A
#
# COMPACT_ATOMS: atom_id res chain seq x y z
N MET A 1 33.94 -31.59 10.67
CA MET A 1 32.68 -31.00 10.23
C MET A 1 33.01 -29.90 9.22
N ILE A 2 32.36 -29.85 8.06
CA ILE A 2 32.62 -28.77 7.09
C ILE A 2 31.98 -27.51 7.65
N ASP A 3 32.76 -26.44 7.87
CA ASP A 3 32.23 -25.14 8.35
C ASP A 3 31.59 -24.40 7.18
N LEU A 4 30.31 -24.72 6.93
CA LEU A 4 29.53 -24.10 5.86
C LEU A 4 28.92 -22.77 6.34
N LYS A 5 29.09 -21.73 5.52
CA LYS A 5 28.59 -20.38 5.80
C LYS A 5 27.60 -19.94 4.72
N PHE A 6 26.50 -19.31 5.14
CA PHE A 6 25.41 -18.85 4.27
C PHE A 6 25.07 -17.38 4.51
N ASN A 7 24.62 -16.69 3.47
CA ASN A 7 23.94 -15.40 3.63
C ASN A 7 22.50 -15.69 4.11
N LEU A 8 22.24 -15.39 5.37
CA LEU A 8 20.95 -15.68 5.98
C LEU A 8 20.04 -14.45 6.02
N LYS A 9 18.75 -14.71 5.86
CA LYS A 9 17.65 -13.77 6.17
C LYS A 9 16.98 -14.26 7.44
N ILE A 10 16.99 -13.44 8.46
CA ILE A 10 16.33 -13.72 9.74
C ILE A 10 14.97 -13.06 9.71
N PHE A 11 13.93 -13.86 9.87
CA PHE A 11 12.54 -13.42 9.98
C PHE A 11 12.09 -13.55 11.43
N SER A 12 11.14 -12.71 11.84
CA SER A 12 10.44 -12.86 13.11
C SER A 12 8.98 -13.24 12.86
N ILE A 13 8.42 -14.07 13.72
CA ILE A 13 7.00 -14.46 13.68
C ILE A 13 6.19 -13.49 14.54
N ASP A 14 5.09 -13.01 13.99
CA ASP A 14 4.10 -12.19 14.71
C ASP A 14 3.26 -13.09 15.64
N LEU A 15 3.67 -13.19 16.89
CA LEU A 15 2.97 -13.98 17.92
C LEU A 15 1.61 -13.37 18.32
N GLN A 16 1.31 -12.12 17.91
CA GLN A 16 0.00 -11.51 18.12
C GLN A 16 -1.01 -11.87 16.99
N HIS A 17 -0.55 -12.61 15.97
CA HIS A 17 -1.46 -13.12 14.94
C HIS A 17 -2.61 -13.92 15.57
N TYR A 18 -3.84 -13.71 15.11
CA TYR A 18 -5.07 -14.27 15.74
C TYR A 18 -5.06 -15.79 15.92
N GLU A 19 -4.34 -16.55 15.07
CA GLU A 19 -4.19 -18.00 15.20
C GLU A 19 -3.12 -18.42 16.22
N LEU A 20 -2.20 -17.52 16.55
CA LEU A 20 -1.01 -17.81 17.36
C LEU A 20 -1.07 -17.19 18.76
N LYS A 21 -1.89 -16.15 18.93
CA LYS A 21 -1.99 -15.40 20.20
C LYS A 21 -2.26 -16.33 21.38
N ASN A 22 -1.54 -16.11 22.49
CA ASN A 22 -1.63 -16.83 23.76
C ASN A 22 -1.29 -18.34 23.66
N LYS A 23 -0.44 -18.74 22.71
CA LYS A 23 0.04 -20.11 22.56
C LYS A 23 1.52 -20.22 22.91
N ALA A 24 1.93 -21.36 23.43
CA ALA A 24 3.35 -21.67 23.63
C ALA A 24 4.07 -21.80 22.26
N LEU A 25 5.38 -21.56 22.22
CA LEU A 25 6.14 -21.52 20.96
C LEU A 25 6.13 -22.84 20.19
N ASP A 26 6.14 -23.96 20.90
CA ASP A 26 6.01 -25.31 20.31
C ASP A 26 4.64 -25.54 19.68
N GLU A 27 3.55 -25.06 20.31
CA GLU A 27 2.21 -25.06 19.72
C GLU A 27 2.15 -24.17 18.46
N VAL A 28 2.79 -23.00 18.52
CA VAL A 28 2.88 -22.07 17.36
C VAL A 28 3.53 -22.78 16.18
N ILE A 29 4.68 -23.43 16.37
CA ILE A 29 5.39 -24.16 15.33
C ILE A 29 4.51 -25.29 14.77
N THR A 30 3.80 -26.00 15.66
CA THR A 30 2.87 -27.08 15.27
C THR A 30 1.73 -26.53 14.39
N ILE A 31 1.15 -25.39 14.74
CA ILE A 31 0.09 -24.75 13.95
C ILE A 31 0.60 -24.34 12.57
N ILE A 32 1.74 -23.64 12.51
CA ILE A 32 2.35 -23.14 11.28
C ILE A 32 2.62 -24.33 10.33
N THR A 33 3.28 -25.36 10.80
CA THR A 33 3.65 -26.52 9.99
C THR A 33 2.44 -27.37 9.58
N LYS A 34 1.44 -27.52 10.45
CA LYS A 34 0.17 -28.19 10.14
C LYS A 34 -0.62 -27.45 9.07
N ASN A 35 -0.72 -26.13 9.17
CA ASN A 35 -1.42 -25.31 8.17
C ASN A 35 -0.74 -25.39 6.80
N HIS A 36 0.59 -25.39 6.77
CA HIS A 36 1.32 -25.61 5.53
C HIS A 36 1.07 -26.99 4.94
N LYS A 37 1.13 -28.06 5.73
CA LYS A 37 0.82 -29.43 5.30
C LYS A 37 -0.60 -29.52 4.72
N ASN A 38 -1.58 -28.95 5.41
CA ASN A 38 -2.97 -28.91 4.94
C ASN A 38 -3.11 -28.19 3.58
N HIS A 39 -2.41 -27.09 3.41
CA HIS A 39 -2.41 -26.35 2.14
C HIS A 39 -1.81 -27.19 1.00
N LEU A 40 -0.75 -27.90 1.26
CA LEU A 40 -0.11 -28.77 0.28
C LEU A 40 -1.03 -29.95 -0.11
N HIS A 41 -1.67 -30.60 0.85
CA HIS A 41 -2.66 -31.68 0.59
C HIS A 41 -3.86 -31.20 -0.23
N ALA A 42 -4.34 -29.95 0.04
CA ALA A 42 -5.46 -29.38 -0.71
C ALA A 42 -5.13 -29.08 -2.19
N SER A 43 -3.85 -29.02 -2.54
CA SER A 43 -3.39 -28.76 -3.92
C SER A 43 -3.08 -30.03 -4.71
N ASP A 44 -3.56 -31.20 -4.29
CA ASP A 44 -3.36 -32.53 -4.91
C ASP A 44 -1.87 -32.88 -5.20
N LYS A 45 -0.97 -32.27 -4.48
CA LYS A 45 0.45 -32.60 -4.58
C LYS A 45 0.73 -33.82 -3.70
N ASP A 46 1.17 -34.90 -4.30
CA ASP A 46 1.53 -36.11 -3.59
C ASP A 46 2.83 -35.92 -2.81
N PHE A 47 2.69 -35.81 -1.49
CA PHE A 47 3.81 -35.53 -0.60
C PHE A 47 4.20 -36.78 0.19
N GLU A 48 4.91 -37.70 -0.43
CA GLU A 48 5.65 -38.73 0.32
C GLU A 48 6.60 -38.16 1.39
N GLN A 49 6.82 -36.88 1.37
CA GLN A 49 7.90 -36.14 1.99
C GLN A 49 7.60 -35.68 3.42
N PHE A 50 6.36 -35.75 3.86
CA PHE A 50 6.00 -35.44 5.25
C PHE A 50 6.16 -36.62 6.22
N LYS A 51 6.87 -37.66 5.81
CA LYS A 51 7.21 -38.79 6.67
C LYS A 51 8.25 -38.43 7.74
N TYR A 52 8.98 -37.33 7.56
CA TYR A 52 10.01 -36.93 8.51
C TYR A 52 9.43 -36.07 9.62
N PRO A 53 9.67 -36.44 10.90
CA PRO A 53 9.28 -35.61 12.04
C PRO A 53 10.09 -34.31 12.02
N ILE A 54 9.53 -33.27 12.65
CA ILE A 54 10.29 -32.07 12.94
C ILE A 54 11.40 -32.48 13.92
N GLN A 55 12.65 -32.15 13.57
CA GLN A 55 13.80 -32.39 14.45
C GLN A 55 13.92 -31.24 15.43
N GLU A 56 14.19 -31.55 16.66
CA GLU A 56 14.30 -30.59 17.75
C GLU A 56 15.67 -30.74 18.44
N ILE A 57 16.29 -29.61 18.79
CA ILE A 57 17.54 -29.55 19.56
C ILE A 57 17.40 -28.41 20.57
N GLU A 58 17.72 -28.71 21.83
CA GLU A 58 17.97 -27.72 22.89
C GLU A 58 19.48 -27.46 22.94
N ASP A 59 19.86 -26.18 22.89
CA ASP A 59 21.27 -25.76 22.94
C ASP A 59 21.38 -24.44 23.69
N GLU A 60 21.87 -24.50 24.94
CA GLU A 60 21.90 -23.38 25.88
C GLU A 60 20.50 -22.80 26.11
N ASP A 61 20.30 -21.50 25.78
CA ASP A 61 19.02 -20.80 25.92
C ASP A 61 18.16 -20.88 24.64
N PHE A 62 18.54 -21.72 23.69
CA PHE A 62 17.87 -21.87 22.40
C PHE A 62 17.14 -23.21 22.29
N TYR A 63 15.97 -23.18 21.63
CA TYR A 63 15.32 -24.36 21.08
C TYR A 63 15.22 -24.20 19.57
N PHE A 64 15.78 -25.15 18.85
CA PHE A 64 15.77 -25.19 17.39
C PHE A 64 14.85 -26.28 16.88
N TYR A 65 14.00 -25.93 15.89
CA TYR A 65 13.13 -26.90 15.21
C TYR A 65 13.39 -26.84 13.72
N SER A 66 13.70 -27.98 13.13
CA SER A 66 13.99 -28.11 11.70
C SER A 66 12.79 -28.72 10.97
N TYR A 67 12.20 -27.99 10.04
CA TYR A 67 11.13 -28.43 9.17
C TYR A 67 11.60 -28.46 7.73
N CYS A 68 11.76 -29.67 7.18
CA CYS A 68 12.23 -29.91 5.82
C CYS A 68 11.14 -30.53 4.97
N TYR A 69 11.09 -30.15 3.71
CA TYR A 69 10.27 -30.82 2.71
C TYR A 69 10.87 -30.66 1.31
N ASN A 70 10.65 -31.68 0.47
CA ASN A 70 11.06 -31.65 -0.91
C ASN A 70 9.81 -31.54 -1.77
N GLN A 71 9.85 -30.77 -2.83
CA GLN A 71 8.79 -30.71 -3.84
C GLN A 71 9.33 -31.21 -5.17
N THR A 72 8.66 -32.21 -5.73
CA THR A 72 8.79 -32.50 -7.16
C THR A 72 8.00 -31.44 -7.91
N LYS A 73 8.61 -30.74 -8.85
CA LYS A 73 7.87 -29.90 -9.78
C LYS A 73 7.41 -30.79 -10.92
N ASP A 74 6.14 -31.23 -10.87
CA ASP A 74 5.54 -32.14 -11.84
C ASP A 74 5.51 -31.60 -13.28
N GLN A 75 5.74 -30.32 -13.46
CA GLN A 75 5.73 -29.70 -14.78
C GLN A 75 6.86 -28.67 -14.89
N ASN A 76 7.91 -29.03 -15.60
CA ASN A 76 8.80 -28.03 -16.13
C ASN A 76 8.19 -27.50 -17.42
N TYR A 77 7.62 -26.28 -17.36
CA TYR A 77 6.97 -25.65 -18.52
C TYR A 77 7.90 -25.50 -19.71
N TRP A 78 9.22 -25.50 -19.54
CA TRP A 78 10.18 -25.49 -20.63
C TRP A 78 10.09 -26.71 -21.52
N LYS A 79 9.73 -27.88 -20.98
CA LYS A 79 9.48 -29.12 -21.76
C LYS A 79 8.34 -28.93 -22.78
N TYR A 80 7.34 -28.14 -22.43
CA TYR A 80 6.19 -27.86 -23.29
C TYR A 80 6.35 -26.60 -24.14
N PHE A 81 7.25 -25.70 -23.75
CA PHE A 81 7.58 -24.51 -24.52
C PHE A 81 8.53 -24.83 -25.67
N LEU A 82 9.48 -25.73 -25.45
CA LEU A 82 10.47 -26.09 -26.45
C LEU A 82 9.86 -27.02 -27.52
N PRO A 83 10.27 -26.88 -28.81
CA PRO A 83 10.01 -27.88 -29.82
C PRO A 83 10.47 -29.27 -29.37
N GLU A 84 9.79 -30.33 -29.82
CA GLU A 84 10.07 -31.71 -29.41
C GLU A 84 11.53 -32.10 -29.64
N GLU A 85 12.12 -31.64 -30.75
CA GLU A 85 13.51 -31.92 -31.11
C GLU A 85 14.52 -31.32 -30.12
N LEU A 86 14.18 -30.20 -29.47
CA LEU A 86 15.03 -29.56 -28.46
C LEU A 86 14.76 -30.13 -27.06
N ALA A 87 13.58 -30.64 -26.80
CA ALA A 87 13.22 -31.24 -25.50
C ALA A 87 13.61 -32.72 -25.42
N LYS A 88 13.85 -33.38 -26.56
CA LYS A 88 14.19 -34.80 -26.65
C LYS A 88 15.48 -35.10 -25.86
N ASP A 89 15.44 -36.19 -25.11
CA ASP A 89 16.57 -36.71 -24.32
C ASP A 89 17.09 -35.74 -23.23
N GLN A 90 16.33 -34.68 -22.91
CA GLN A 90 16.64 -33.78 -21.80
C GLN A 90 15.88 -34.19 -20.53
N ASN A 91 16.55 -34.07 -19.39
CA ASN A 91 15.92 -34.28 -18.09
C ASN A 91 15.40 -32.94 -17.54
N PHE A 92 14.09 -32.80 -17.47
CA PHE A 92 13.40 -31.64 -16.92
C PHE A 92 12.88 -31.85 -15.48
N ASP A 93 13.17 -33.00 -14.85
CA ASP A 93 12.75 -33.28 -13.49
C ASP A 93 13.51 -32.39 -12.51
N LEU A 94 12.80 -31.71 -11.65
CA LEU A 94 13.36 -30.83 -10.65
C LEU A 94 12.81 -31.22 -9.26
N ILE A 95 13.71 -31.58 -8.36
CA ILE A 95 13.39 -31.72 -6.94
C ILE A 95 13.89 -30.48 -6.23
N GLU A 96 12.98 -29.69 -5.65
CA GLU A 96 13.32 -28.50 -4.88
C GLU A 96 13.31 -28.83 -3.39
N PHE A 97 14.49 -28.70 -2.75
CA PHE A 97 14.62 -28.81 -1.31
C PHE A 97 14.20 -27.51 -0.65
N SER A 98 13.33 -27.60 0.35
CA SER A 98 12.84 -26.48 1.12
C SER A 98 12.97 -26.73 2.61
N HIS A 99 13.39 -25.70 3.32
CA HIS A 99 13.68 -25.80 4.74
C HIS A 99 13.27 -24.54 5.49
N VAL A 100 12.75 -24.73 6.69
CA VAL A 100 12.56 -23.71 7.71
C VAL A 100 13.24 -24.16 8.98
N LEU A 101 14.19 -23.36 9.45
CA LEU A 101 14.73 -23.46 10.80
C LEU A 101 13.96 -22.48 11.69
N PHE A 102 13.19 -22.98 12.63
CA PHE A 102 12.57 -22.20 13.69
C PHE A 102 13.56 -22.10 14.85
N ILE A 103 13.71 -20.92 15.40
CA ILE A 103 14.66 -20.58 16.45
C ILE A 103 13.88 -19.89 17.58
N CYS A 104 13.63 -20.61 18.65
CA CYS A 104 13.07 -20.07 19.87
C CYS A 104 14.20 -19.53 20.73
N TYR A 105 14.13 -18.27 21.09
CA TYR A 105 15.04 -17.64 22.03
C TYR A 105 14.24 -16.68 22.92
N GLU A 106 14.36 -16.83 24.22
CA GLU A 106 13.48 -16.17 25.19
C GLU A 106 12.00 -16.45 24.85
N GLU A 107 11.17 -15.42 24.71
CA GLU A 107 9.74 -15.52 24.36
C GLU A 107 9.45 -15.24 22.89
N LYS A 108 10.47 -15.27 22.01
CA LYS A 108 10.36 -14.93 20.60
C LYS A 108 10.65 -16.11 19.69
N LEU A 109 10.09 -16.06 18.49
CA LEU A 109 10.25 -17.06 17.46
C LEU A 109 10.84 -16.43 16.20
N TYR A 110 12.09 -16.78 15.91
CA TYR A 110 12.79 -16.41 14.70
C TYR A 110 12.80 -17.55 13.68
N CYS A 111 12.98 -17.22 12.42
CA CYS A 111 13.06 -18.20 11.35
C CYS A 111 14.17 -17.86 10.36
N VAL A 112 14.80 -18.92 9.84
CA VAL A 112 15.65 -18.87 8.66
C VAL A 112 15.08 -19.84 7.63
N THR A 113 15.05 -19.48 6.35
CA THR A 113 14.44 -20.29 5.30
C THR A 113 15.37 -20.53 4.12
N SER A 114 15.18 -21.66 3.44
CA SER A 114 15.78 -21.95 2.13
C SER A 114 14.76 -22.54 1.16
N GLY A 115 15.04 -22.45 -0.13
CA GLY A 115 14.09 -22.86 -1.17
C GLY A 115 12.77 -22.11 -1.06
N THR A 116 11.66 -22.83 -1.13
CA THR A 116 10.30 -22.27 -0.94
C THR A 116 9.86 -22.20 0.53
N GLY A 117 10.77 -22.44 1.50
CA GLY A 117 10.47 -22.44 2.94
C GLY A 117 9.77 -21.17 3.44
N ILE A 118 9.97 -20.03 2.77
CA ILE A 118 9.25 -18.79 3.08
C ILE A 118 7.72 -18.94 3.00
N THR A 119 7.20 -19.83 2.18
CA THR A 119 5.75 -20.05 2.03
C THR A 119 5.12 -20.62 3.30
N VAL A 120 5.90 -21.36 4.10
CA VAL A 120 5.47 -21.95 5.39
C VAL A 120 5.12 -20.85 6.39
N ILE A 121 5.95 -19.81 6.45
CA ILE A 121 5.88 -18.77 7.48
C ILE A 121 5.26 -17.45 6.99
N LYS A 122 5.09 -17.27 5.67
CA LYS A 122 4.67 -16.00 5.05
C LYS A 122 3.41 -15.39 5.66
N LYS A 123 2.45 -16.21 6.10
CA LYS A 123 1.19 -15.79 6.73
C LYS A 123 1.42 -15.13 8.09
N TYR A 124 2.45 -15.55 8.80
CA TYR A 124 2.69 -15.25 10.22
C TYR A 124 3.88 -14.31 10.44
N LEU A 125 4.46 -13.77 9.37
CA LEU A 125 5.61 -12.88 9.46
C LEU A 125 5.27 -11.56 10.13
N ASP A 126 6.17 -11.10 10.98
CA ASP A 126 6.26 -9.70 11.32
C ASP A 126 6.83 -8.92 10.11
N ASN A 127 5.95 -8.30 9.35
CA ASN A 127 6.33 -7.61 8.10
C ASN A 127 7.18 -6.35 8.34
N TYR A 128 7.33 -5.91 9.60
CA TYR A 128 8.05 -4.69 9.95
C TYR A 128 9.32 -4.94 10.78
N PHE A 129 9.63 -6.19 11.05
CA PHE A 129 10.70 -6.62 11.95
C PHE A 129 12.06 -5.97 11.69
N GLY A 130 12.57 -6.03 10.45
CA GLY A 130 13.89 -5.47 10.13
C GLY A 130 13.92 -3.94 10.14
N ILE A 131 12.81 -3.29 9.80
CA ILE A 131 12.67 -1.83 9.89
C ILE A 131 12.66 -1.40 11.36
N GLU A 132 11.91 -2.13 12.20
CA GLU A 132 11.87 -1.87 13.63
C GLU A 132 13.25 -2.03 14.27
N LEU A 133 13.93 -3.13 13.98
CA LEU A 133 15.30 -3.36 14.45
C LEU A 133 16.22 -2.19 14.09
N TYR A 134 16.11 -1.70 12.84
CA TYR A 134 16.92 -0.58 12.36
C TYR A 134 16.64 0.72 13.15
N GLN A 135 15.39 0.98 13.52
CA GLN A 135 15.02 2.18 14.28
C GLN A 135 15.77 2.31 15.63
N HIS A 136 16.24 1.20 16.21
CA HIS A 136 17.00 1.22 17.47
C HIS A 136 18.45 1.70 17.31
N PHE A 137 19.00 1.68 16.10
CA PHE A 137 20.39 2.12 15.85
C PHE A 137 20.56 3.04 14.64
N ALA A 138 19.48 3.49 14.01
CA ALA A 138 19.53 4.36 12.84
C ALA A 138 20.21 5.71 13.15
N SER A 139 21.07 6.16 12.25
CA SER A 139 21.54 7.54 12.18
C SER A 139 21.05 8.20 10.90
N LEU A 140 20.07 9.09 11.02
CA LEU A 140 19.38 9.67 9.87
C LEU A 140 20.32 10.49 8.95
N ASN A 141 21.36 11.08 9.51
CA ASN A 141 22.32 11.91 8.76
C ASN A 141 23.52 11.11 8.23
N ASP A 142 23.95 10.05 8.96
CA ASP A 142 25.22 9.38 8.70
C ASP A 142 25.04 8.04 7.95
N ASP A 143 23.85 7.42 8.02
CA ASP A 143 23.58 6.17 7.34
C ASP A 143 23.42 6.40 5.84
N ILE A 144 24.27 5.72 5.06
CA ILE A 144 24.27 5.78 3.60
C ILE A 144 23.24 4.80 3.04
N THR A 145 22.23 5.32 2.36
CA THR A 145 21.16 4.54 1.75
C THR A 145 21.55 4.09 0.34
N ILE A 146 21.43 2.79 0.08
CA ILE A 146 21.59 2.19 -1.25
C ILE A 146 20.25 2.13 -1.98
N SER A 147 19.23 1.65 -1.28
CA SER A 147 17.87 1.63 -1.82
C SER A 147 16.82 1.70 -0.71
N ILE A 148 15.67 2.24 -1.05
CA ILE A 148 14.52 2.34 -0.15
C ILE A 148 13.23 2.01 -0.89
N ASN A 149 12.41 1.17 -0.28
CA ASN A 149 11.05 0.91 -0.71
C ASN A 149 10.12 1.41 0.37
N THR A 150 9.15 2.22 -0.03
CA THR A 150 8.19 2.83 0.87
C THR A 150 6.76 2.53 0.44
N ARG A 151 5.86 2.58 1.39
CA ARG A 151 4.40 2.50 1.20
C ARG A 151 3.84 3.90 1.32
N GLY A 152 3.20 4.40 0.26
CA GLY A 152 2.45 5.64 0.32
C GLY A 152 1.17 5.46 1.15
N VAL A 153 0.91 6.39 2.04
CA VAL A 153 -0.35 6.43 2.80
C VAL A 153 -1.35 7.35 2.12
N THR A 154 -0.84 8.31 1.35
CA THR A 154 -1.61 9.29 0.58
C THR A 154 -1.25 9.18 -0.89
N GLY A 155 -2.18 9.47 -1.76
CA GLY A 155 -1.94 9.49 -3.21
C GLY A 155 -2.05 8.14 -3.92
N ASN A 156 -1.89 8.13 -5.26
CA ASN A 156 -1.87 6.93 -6.11
C ASN A 156 -0.61 6.10 -5.91
N LEU A 157 0.41 6.66 -5.26
CA LEU A 157 1.66 5.97 -5.08
C LEU A 157 1.49 4.91 -4.00
N SER A 158 1.03 3.74 -4.40
CA SER A 158 0.91 2.60 -3.50
C SER A 158 2.25 2.14 -2.98
N GLN A 159 3.29 2.23 -3.81
CA GLN A 159 4.65 1.85 -3.45
C GLN A 159 5.66 2.67 -4.27
N ARG A 160 6.73 3.10 -3.62
CA ARG A 160 7.89 3.73 -4.26
C ARG A 160 9.14 2.91 -4.01
N SER A 161 9.94 2.69 -5.05
CA SER A 161 11.22 1.99 -4.97
C SER A 161 12.31 2.85 -5.59
N ASN A 162 13.23 3.35 -4.78
CA ASN A 162 14.36 4.16 -5.22
C ASN A 162 15.66 3.40 -5.00
N THR A 163 16.55 3.47 -5.98
CA THR A 163 17.94 3.02 -5.86
C THR A 163 18.84 4.20 -6.18
N PHE A 164 19.81 4.46 -5.32
CA PHE A 164 20.64 5.65 -5.42
C PHE A 164 22.00 5.31 -6.02
N ASN A 165 22.44 6.13 -6.98
CA ASN A 165 23.77 5.99 -7.64
C ASN A 165 24.89 6.63 -6.81
N TYR A 166 24.55 7.55 -5.91
CA TYR A 166 25.47 8.24 -5.03
C TYR A 166 25.06 8.05 -3.57
N SER A 167 26.02 8.21 -2.68
CA SER A 167 25.78 8.19 -1.24
C SER A 167 24.73 9.24 -0.85
N GLN A 168 23.61 8.76 -0.34
CA GLN A 168 22.51 9.62 0.10
C GLN A 168 22.11 9.24 1.52
N SER A 169 21.89 10.25 2.38
CA SER A 169 21.46 9.99 3.75
C SER A 169 20.03 9.43 3.81
N ILE A 170 19.69 8.73 4.88
CA ILE A 170 18.30 8.29 5.12
C ILE A 170 17.36 9.48 5.15
N LYS A 171 17.78 10.58 5.79
CA LYS A 171 17.00 11.79 5.91
C LYS A 171 16.58 12.38 4.56
N ASP A 172 17.49 12.35 3.57
CA ASP A 172 17.24 12.90 2.23
C ASP A 172 16.49 11.89 1.34
N SER A 173 16.54 10.60 1.69
CA SER A 173 15.98 9.50 0.91
C SER A 173 14.53 9.18 1.26
N LEU A 174 14.12 9.47 2.50
CA LEU A 174 12.84 9.07 3.07
C LEU A 174 11.89 10.27 3.14
N LEU A 175 10.71 10.13 2.53
CA LEU A 175 9.63 11.07 2.77
C LEU A 175 8.92 10.67 4.07
N TYR A 176 8.82 11.61 5.01
CA TYR A 176 8.18 11.36 6.31
C TYR A 176 6.70 10.92 6.21
N SER A 177 6.03 11.27 5.10
CA SER A 177 4.65 10.85 4.79
C SER A 177 4.52 9.43 4.27
N GLU A 178 5.63 8.71 4.12
CA GLU A 178 5.66 7.33 3.63
C GLU A 178 6.12 6.36 4.72
N ILE A 179 5.59 5.14 4.68
CA ILE A 179 6.00 4.07 5.59
C ILE A 179 7.11 3.27 4.93
N PRO A 180 8.33 3.22 5.51
CA PRO A 180 9.40 2.40 4.96
C PRO A 180 9.05 0.91 5.07
N LYS A 181 9.23 0.17 3.96
CA LYS A 181 8.97 -1.27 3.86
C LYS A 181 10.24 -2.09 3.75
N LYS A 182 11.22 -1.53 3.06
CA LYS A 182 12.53 -2.14 2.90
C LYS A 182 13.59 -1.06 2.73
N ILE A 183 14.67 -1.21 3.45
CA ILE A 183 15.82 -0.30 3.37
C ILE A 183 17.08 -1.14 3.18
N LYS A 184 17.97 -0.68 2.32
CA LYS A 184 19.33 -1.18 2.22
C LYS A 184 20.29 -0.05 2.56
N VAL A 185 21.13 -0.29 3.55
CA VAL A 185 22.12 0.68 4.00
C VAL A 185 23.50 0.07 4.08
N VAL A 186 24.51 0.91 3.91
CA VAL A 186 25.89 0.55 4.23
C VAL A 186 26.05 0.49 5.74
N VAL A 187 26.71 -0.54 6.25
CA VAL A 187 26.99 -0.64 7.69
C VAL A 187 28.05 0.36 8.07
N ARG A 188 27.68 1.43 8.77
CA ARG A 188 28.62 2.46 9.21
C ARG A 188 29.67 1.92 10.19
N LYS A 189 30.81 2.60 10.28
CA LYS A 189 31.97 2.16 11.05
C LYS A 189 31.64 1.91 12.53
N GLU A 190 30.88 2.77 13.16
CA GLU A 190 30.50 2.67 14.58
C GLU A 190 29.71 1.38 14.87
N LEU A 191 28.90 0.92 13.93
CA LEU A 191 28.17 -0.34 14.05
C LEU A 191 29.08 -1.55 13.82
N ARG A 192 30.00 -1.45 12.87
CA ARG A 192 30.98 -2.54 12.60
C ARG A 192 31.91 -2.76 13.77
N ASP A 193 32.46 -1.67 14.35
CA ASP A 193 33.39 -1.71 15.45
C ASP A 193 32.69 -1.91 16.82
N GLY A 194 31.41 -1.63 16.88
CA GLY A 194 30.56 -1.75 18.06
C GLY A 194 29.72 -3.02 18.06
N ILE A 195 28.42 -2.87 17.78
CA ILE A 195 27.41 -3.91 17.98
C ILE A 195 27.59 -5.14 17.07
N PHE A 196 28.15 -4.97 15.87
CA PHE A 196 28.43 -6.05 14.92
C PHE A 196 29.91 -6.45 14.86
N ARG A 197 30.74 -6.05 15.84
CA ARG A 197 32.18 -6.33 15.87
C ARG A 197 32.52 -7.81 15.73
N GLU A 198 31.77 -8.67 16.37
CA GLU A 198 32.03 -10.13 16.37
C GLU A 198 31.89 -10.77 14.97
N PHE A 199 31.17 -10.11 14.05
CA PHE A 199 30.94 -10.63 12.71
C PHE A 199 32.06 -10.27 11.73
N ASN A 200 33.08 -9.52 12.13
CA ASN A 200 34.21 -9.10 11.30
C ASN A 200 33.73 -8.61 9.91
N LEU A 201 32.87 -7.61 9.92
CA LEU A 201 32.34 -7.03 8.69
C LEU A 201 33.47 -6.31 7.95
N ASP A 202 33.70 -6.72 6.69
CA ASP A 202 34.67 -6.07 5.84
C ASP A 202 34.22 -4.62 5.60
N ASP A 203 35.17 -3.76 5.25
CA ASP A 203 35.04 -2.33 5.12
C ASP A 203 33.73 -1.82 4.44
N GLU A 204 33.79 -0.73 3.73
CA GLU A 204 32.71 0.07 3.16
C GLU A 204 31.69 -0.70 2.27
N SER A 205 31.95 -1.97 1.96
CA SER A 205 31.06 -2.83 1.16
C SER A 205 30.03 -3.61 1.97
N SER A 206 30.11 -3.61 3.31
CA SER A 206 29.16 -4.32 4.16
C SER A 206 27.79 -3.65 4.15
N ILE A 207 26.76 -4.42 3.80
CA ILE A 207 25.40 -3.94 3.58
C ILE A 207 24.45 -4.66 4.53
N MET A 208 23.48 -3.93 5.07
CA MET A 208 22.30 -4.47 5.73
C MET A 208 21.07 -4.38 4.83
N ASP A 209 20.32 -5.48 4.73
CA ASP A 209 18.98 -5.51 4.17
C ASP A 209 17.96 -5.58 5.32
N LEU A 210 17.01 -4.65 5.33
CA LEU A 210 16.06 -4.38 6.41
C LEU A 210 14.64 -4.30 5.84
N GLY A 211 13.74 -5.12 6.34
CA GLY A 211 12.36 -5.17 5.87
C GLY A 211 11.53 -6.12 6.72
N SER A 212 10.80 -7.06 6.10
CA SER A 212 10.18 -8.19 6.82
C SER A 212 11.21 -9.19 7.35
N TYR A 213 12.49 -8.92 7.11
CA TYR A 213 13.62 -9.68 7.58
C TYR A 213 14.80 -8.75 7.86
N PHE A 214 15.76 -9.27 8.59
CA PHE A 214 17.07 -8.69 8.79
C PHE A 214 18.15 -9.56 8.12
N SER A 215 19.11 -8.94 7.43
CA SER A 215 20.28 -9.63 6.88
C SER A 215 21.50 -8.72 6.83
N LEU A 216 22.62 -9.19 7.33
CA LEU A 216 23.92 -8.49 7.27
C LEU A 216 24.64 -8.66 5.94
N ARG A 217 24.11 -9.43 4.98
CA ARG A 217 24.78 -9.83 3.74
C ARG A 217 26.20 -10.42 3.93
N LYS A 218 26.44 -10.98 5.11
CA LYS A 218 27.65 -11.75 5.43
C LYS A 218 27.30 -13.23 5.50
N LYS A 219 28.17 -14.08 4.95
CA LYS A 219 28.06 -15.52 5.14
C LYS A 219 28.44 -15.87 6.58
N ILE A 220 27.51 -16.47 7.31
CA ILE A 220 27.68 -16.89 8.71
C ILE A 220 27.41 -18.40 8.85
N ASN A 221 28.05 -19.03 9.84
CA ASN A 221 27.80 -20.41 10.25
C ASN A 221 26.73 -20.47 11.36
N PHE A 222 26.45 -21.68 11.85
CA PHE A 222 25.40 -21.90 12.85
C PHE A 222 25.70 -21.20 14.19
N GLU A 223 26.94 -21.20 14.65
CA GLU A 223 27.35 -20.53 15.89
C GLU A 223 27.27 -18.99 15.76
N GLU A 224 27.67 -18.49 14.60
CA GLU A 224 27.53 -17.05 14.31
C GLU A 224 26.05 -16.65 14.20
N LEU A 225 25.14 -17.56 13.78
CA LEU A 225 23.70 -17.34 13.77
C LEU A 225 23.13 -17.16 15.20
N LYS A 226 23.53 -18.02 16.17
CA LYS A 226 23.15 -17.85 17.58
C LYS A 226 23.55 -16.48 18.11
N LYS A 227 24.81 -16.10 17.89
CA LYS A 227 25.31 -14.77 18.27
C LYS A 227 24.52 -13.64 17.65
N LEU A 228 24.11 -13.80 16.39
CA LEU A 228 23.32 -12.78 15.69
C LEU A 228 21.91 -12.62 16.30
N ILE A 229 21.27 -13.70 16.70
CA ILE A 229 19.97 -13.65 17.42
C ILE A 229 20.12 -12.93 18.76
N ILE A 230 21.16 -13.27 19.54
CA ILE A 230 21.46 -12.58 20.83
C ILE A 230 21.69 -11.07 20.58
N THR A 231 22.43 -10.74 19.51
CA THR A 231 22.69 -9.33 19.14
C THR A 231 21.39 -8.60 18.79
N ILE A 232 20.51 -9.25 18.02
CA ILE A 232 19.18 -8.71 17.67
C ILE A 232 18.37 -8.42 18.94
N GLU A 233 18.33 -9.35 19.89
CA GLU A 233 17.59 -9.14 21.15
C GLU A 233 18.16 -7.99 21.99
N LYS A 234 19.48 -7.89 22.08
CA LYS A 234 20.13 -6.75 22.74
C LYS A 234 19.76 -5.41 22.10
N ILE A 235 19.70 -5.36 20.78
CA ILE A 235 19.29 -4.16 20.03
C ILE A 235 17.84 -3.82 20.35
N LEU A 236 16.92 -4.79 20.24
CA LEU A 236 15.49 -4.59 20.47
C LEU A 236 15.17 -4.21 21.93
N GLY A 237 16.01 -4.66 22.88
CA GLY A 237 15.90 -4.30 24.30
C GLY A 237 16.38 -2.90 24.63
N ASP A 238 17.21 -2.28 23.79
CA ASP A 238 17.73 -0.92 23.99
C ASP A 238 16.92 0.12 23.20
N THR A 239 16.11 0.88 23.91
CA THR A 239 15.29 1.96 23.32
C THR A 239 15.95 3.34 23.40
N SER A 240 17.17 3.45 23.96
CA SER A 240 17.83 4.73 24.24
C SER A 240 18.07 5.57 22.97
N ASN A 241 18.31 4.90 21.85
CA ASN A 241 18.61 5.52 20.54
C ASN A 241 17.51 5.33 19.51
N TYR A 242 16.31 4.93 19.92
CA TYR A 242 15.20 4.69 18.99
C TYR A 242 14.86 5.93 18.17
N LYS A 243 14.81 5.78 16.85
CA LYS A 243 14.50 6.84 15.89
C LYS A 243 13.28 6.48 15.05
N ASN A 244 12.30 7.38 15.02
CA ASN A 244 11.20 7.25 14.08
C ASN A 244 11.69 7.58 12.67
N LEU A 245 11.48 6.66 11.74
CA LEU A 245 11.83 6.84 10.32
C LEU A 245 10.71 7.50 9.53
N SER A 246 9.51 7.52 10.07
CA SER A 246 8.33 8.14 9.46
C SER A 246 7.44 8.72 10.55
N LEU A 247 6.42 9.43 10.12
CA LEU A 247 5.39 9.98 11.01
C LEU A 247 4.42 8.93 11.52
N PHE A 248 4.51 7.75 10.98
CA PHE A 248 3.66 6.60 11.29
C PHE A 248 4.38 5.69 12.27
N ASN A 249 3.99 5.76 13.53
CA ASN A 249 4.53 4.92 14.58
C ASN A 249 3.76 3.60 14.65
N ARG A 250 4.44 2.47 14.51
CA ARG A 250 3.83 1.16 14.61
C ARG A 250 3.16 0.98 15.98
N VAL A 251 1.90 0.52 15.98
CA VAL A 251 1.17 0.18 17.20
C VAL A 251 1.60 -1.22 17.66
N LYS A 252 2.06 -1.32 18.91
CA LYS A 252 2.53 -2.58 19.53
C LYS A 252 1.67 -3.02 20.71
N ASP A 253 0.96 -2.09 21.35
CA ASP A 253 0.09 -2.39 22.49
C ASP A 253 -1.04 -3.33 22.08
N SER A 254 -1.09 -4.50 22.71
CA SER A 254 -2.05 -5.57 22.39
C SER A 254 -3.50 -5.15 22.65
N ASN A 255 -3.75 -4.30 23.63
CA ASN A 255 -5.10 -3.83 23.95
C ASN A 255 -5.57 -2.85 22.88
N ILE A 256 -4.70 -1.91 22.49
CA ILE A 256 -5.00 -0.96 21.40
C ILE A 256 -5.21 -1.71 20.08
N LEU A 257 -4.39 -2.71 19.78
CA LEU A 257 -4.55 -3.54 18.57
C LEU A 257 -5.88 -4.29 18.57
N GLU A 258 -6.32 -4.80 19.72
CA GLU A 258 -7.61 -5.47 19.86
C GLU A 258 -8.77 -4.50 19.70
N ASP A 259 -8.71 -3.33 20.30
CA ASP A 259 -9.72 -2.27 20.16
C ASP A 259 -9.83 -1.79 18.70
N LEU A 260 -8.71 -1.59 18.01
CA LEU A 260 -8.68 -1.22 16.59
C LEU A 260 -9.28 -2.31 15.70
N ARG A 261 -8.96 -3.58 15.98
CA ARG A 261 -9.55 -4.71 15.27
C ARG A 261 -11.07 -4.76 15.47
N ASN A 262 -11.53 -4.62 16.72
CA ASN A 262 -12.95 -4.63 17.04
C ASN A 262 -13.67 -3.46 16.37
N SER A 263 -13.10 -2.25 16.43
CA SER A 263 -13.65 -1.07 15.77
C SER A 263 -13.76 -1.25 14.25
N LEU A 264 -12.75 -1.84 13.61
CA LEU A 264 -12.80 -2.15 12.17
C LEU A 264 -13.89 -3.19 11.85
N LEU A 265 -13.99 -4.26 12.64
CA LEU A 265 -15.01 -5.27 12.45
C LEU A 265 -16.42 -4.72 12.62
N GLU A 266 -16.65 -3.85 13.63
CA GLU A 266 -17.94 -3.15 13.82
C GLU A 266 -18.32 -2.38 12.56
N LYS A 267 -17.41 -1.56 12.06
CA LYS A 267 -17.62 -0.77 10.86
C LYS A 267 -17.93 -1.63 9.63
N MET A 268 -17.21 -2.75 9.47
CA MET A 268 -17.49 -3.69 8.38
C MET A 268 -18.85 -4.35 8.51
N ILE A 269 -19.25 -4.74 9.73
CA ILE A 269 -20.58 -5.30 10.00
C ILE A 269 -21.67 -4.29 9.66
N GLU A 270 -21.50 -3.03 10.08
CA GLU A 270 -22.40 -1.94 9.73
C GLU A 270 -22.57 -1.79 8.22
N HIS A 271 -21.45 -1.72 7.47
CA HIS A 271 -21.46 -1.66 6.01
C HIS A 271 -22.12 -2.88 5.35
N ILE A 272 -21.95 -4.07 5.92
CA ILE A 272 -22.60 -5.29 5.42
C ILE A 272 -24.12 -5.21 5.66
N LEU A 273 -24.55 -4.77 6.85
CA LEU A 273 -25.96 -4.68 7.21
C LEU A 273 -26.69 -3.54 6.48
N MET A 274 -26.01 -2.48 6.05
CA MET A 274 -26.59 -1.43 5.21
C MET A 274 -27.21 -1.97 3.92
N HIS A 275 -26.72 -3.11 3.41
CA HIS A 275 -27.30 -3.76 2.21
C HIS A 275 -28.72 -4.31 2.40
N ASP A 276 -29.26 -4.31 3.63
CA ASP A 276 -30.66 -4.62 3.91
C ASP A 276 -31.63 -3.56 3.36
N GLN A 277 -31.17 -2.30 3.27
CA GLN A 277 -31.95 -1.15 2.77
C GLN A 277 -31.20 -0.46 1.61
N PRO A 278 -31.15 -1.06 0.44
CA PRO A 278 -30.29 -0.61 -0.66
C PRO A 278 -30.61 0.80 -1.16
N GLU A 279 -31.84 1.31 -0.96
CA GLU A 279 -32.26 2.67 -1.31
C GLU A 279 -31.61 3.76 -0.45
N ASN A 280 -31.10 3.39 0.73
CA ASN A 280 -30.48 4.34 1.67
C ASN A 280 -28.95 4.36 1.55
N ILE A 281 -28.37 3.49 0.72
CA ILE A 281 -26.91 3.36 0.60
C ILE A 281 -26.32 4.54 -0.16
N LYS A 282 -25.36 5.22 0.47
CA LYS A 282 -24.42 6.12 -0.19
C LYS A 282 -23.09 5.40 -0.41
N LYS A 283 -22.73 5.19 -1.66
CA LYS A 283 -21.46 4.47 -1.99
C LYS A 283 -20.24 5.14 -1.38
N SER A 284 -20.23 6.46 -1.26
CA SER A 284 -19.14 7.22 -0.62
C SER A 284 -18.84 6.82 0.84
N GLU A 285 -19.79 6.20 1.54
CA GLU A 285 -19.56 5.69 2.89
C GLU A 285 -18.61 4.49 2.90
N TYR A 286 -18.51 3.77 1.78
CA TYR A 286 -17.62 2.62 1.62
C TYR A 286 -16.19 2.99 1.20
N ASP A 287 -15.97 4.22 0.72
CA ASP A 287 -14.65 4.70 0.23
C ASP A 287 -13.60 4.86 1.34
N ILE A 288 -14.01 4.78 2.59
CA ILE A 288 -13.11 4.78 3.75
C ILE A 288 -12.26 3.51 3.87
N VAL A 289 -12.59 2.47 3.12
CA VAL A 289 -11.85 1.22 3.08
C VAL A 289 -11.41 0.93 1.64
N GLU A 290 -10.10 0.94 1.43
CA GLU A 290 -9.49 0.53 0.18
C GLU A 290 -9.07 -0.95 0.24
N ILE A 291 -9.19 -1.65 -0.88
CA ILE A 291 -8.74 -3.04 -1.02
C ILE A 291 -7.45 -3.09 -1.81
N VAL A 292 -6.38 -3.59 -1.20
CA VAL A 292 -5.06 -3.72 -1.84
C VAL A 292 -4.36 -4.99 -1.40
N ASN A 293 -3.78 -5.75 -2.33
CA ASN A 293 -2.88 -6.85 -1.97
C ASN A 293 -1.49 -6.31 -1.69
N SER A 294 -1.15 -6.11 -0.42
CA SER A 294 0.10 -5.51 0.01
C SER A 294 1.36 -6.32 -0.34
N LYS A 295 1.21 -7.62 -0.61
CA LYS A 295 2.33 -8.51 -0.93
C LYS A 295 2.67 -8.51 -2.42
N GLN A 296 1.69 -8.19 -3.27
CA GLN A 296 1.81 -8.21 -4.74
C GLN A 296 1.06 -7.01 -5.33
N ILE A 297 1.44 -5.81 -4.93
CA ILE A 297 0.73 -4.57 -5.25
C ILE A 297 0.64 -4.35 -6.76
N GLU A 298 1.74 -4.44 -7.49
CA GLU A 298 1.79 -4.25 -8.94
C GLU A 298 0.82 -5.19 -9.65
N LYS A 299 0.95 -6.49 -9.38
CA LYS A 299 0.06 -7.50 -9.97
C LYS A 299 -1.41 -7.29 -9.58
N PHE A 300 -1.67 -6.86 -8.35
CA PHE A 300 -3.04 -6.59 -7.91
C PHE A 300 -3.67 -5.44 -8.69
N TYR A 301 -2.90 -4.40 -9.02
CA TYR A 301 -3.38 -3.29 -9.84
C TYR A 301 -3.51 -3.65 -11.34
N GLU A 302 -2.78 -4.64 -11.81
CA GLU A 302 -2.92 -5.19 -13.17
C GLU A 302 -4.15 -6.11 -13.30
N CYS A 303 -4.66 -6.67 -12.18
CA CYS A 303 -5.83 -7.52 -12.21
C CYS A 303 -7.08 -6.74 -12.61
N ASN A 304 -7.81 -7.27 -13.58
CA ASN A 304 -9.12 -6.78 -14.01
C ASN A 304 -10.28 -7.68 -13.60
N ILE A 305 -9.96 -8.88 -13.10
CA ILE A 305 -10.92 -9.87 -12.63
C ILE A 305 -10.53 -10.29 -11.21
N PHE A 306 -11.51 -10.31 -10.32
CA PHE A 306 -11.34 -10.74 -8.94
C PHE A 306 -12.31 -11.87 -8.61
N ARG A 307 -11.80 -12.94 -8.03
CA ARG A 307 -12.60 -14.06 -7.57
C ARG A 307 -12.68 -14.05 -6.05
N LEU A 308 -13.91 -14.05 -5.54
CA LEU A 308 -14.20 -14.24 -4.12
C LEU A 308 -14.38 -15.71 -3.83
N HIS A 309 -13.63 -16.21 -2.87
CA HIS A 309 -13.69 -17.60 -2.47
C HIS A 309 -14.21 -17.71 -1.04
N PHE A 310 -15.40 -18.33 -0.88
CA PHE A 310 -16.01 -18.58 0.42
C PHE A 310 -15.79 -20.05 0.81
N PHE A 311 -15.29 -20.28 2.00
CA PHE A 311 -15.27 -21.62 2.59
C PHE A 311 -16.67 -21.93 3.12
N ARG A 312 -17.50 -22.60 2.31
CA ARG A 312 -18.73 -23.24 2.79
C ARG A 312 -18.46 -24.73 3.03
N LYS A 313 -19.10 -25.30 4.07
CA LYS A 313 -19.11 -26.76 4.34
C LYS A 313 -19.28 -27.53 3.02
N LYS A 314 -18.18 -27.97 2.40
CA LYS A 314 -18.08 -28.85 1.23
C LYS A 314 -18.48 -28.34 -0.16
N LYS A 315 -18.83 -27.05 -0.36
CA LYS A 315 -18.97 -26.48 -1.72
C LYS A 315 -18.22 -25.17 -1.82
N LYS A 316 -17.25 -25.14 -2.73
CA LYS A 316 -16.64 -23.89 -3.18
C LYS A 316 -17.71 -23.09 -3.91
N THR A 317 -17.98 -21.87 -3.46
CA THR A 317 -18.78 -20.92 -4.23
C THR A 317 -17.83 -19.81 -4.65
N ASP A 318 -17.46 -19.81 -5.91
CA ASP A 318 -16.62 -18.77 -6.49
C ASP A 318 -17.51 -17.71 -7.11
N LEU A 319 -17.35 -16.47 -6.71
CA LEU A 319 -17.99 -15.33 -7.35
C LEU A 319 -16.94 -14.48 -8.00
N GLN A 320 -17.19 -14.06 -9.25
CA GLN A 320 -16.28 -13.26 -10.04
C GLN A 320 -16.75 -11.82 -10.10
N LEU A 321 -15.84 -10.87 -9.83
CA LEU A 321 -16.02 -9.45 -10.01
C LEU A 321 -15.12 -8.97 -11.15
N THR A 322 -15.64 -8.12 -12.02
CA THR A 322 -14.96 -7.68 -13.26
C THR A 322 -14.44 -6.25 -13.19
N SER A 323 -14.47 -5.63 -12.03
CA SER A 323 -13.95 -4.28 -11.80
C SER A 323 -13.28 -4.20 -10.44
N ARG A 324 -12.20 -3.43 -10.37
CA ARG A 324 -11.56 -3.03 -9.11
C ARG A 324 -12.34 -1.91 -8.42
N ASP A 325 -13.01 -1.08 -9.21
CA ASP A 325 -13.83 -0.01 -8.71
C ASP A 325 -14.98 -0.58 -7.88
N ASP A 326 -15.29 0.04 -6.77
CA ASP A 326 -16.29 -0.41 -5.82
C ASP A 326 -16.02 -1.82 -5.24
N LEU A 327 -14.75 -2.31 -5.26
CA LEU A 327 -14.42 -3.67 -4.85
C LEU A 327 -14.89 -3.98 -3.42
N TYR A 328 -14.64 -3.07 -2.47
CA TYR A 328 -15.09 -3.22 -1.09
C TYR A 328 -16.62 -3.26 -0.98
N PHE A 329 -17.32 -2.35 -1.65
CA PHE A 329 -18.79 -2.32 -1.71
C PHE A 329 -19.36 -3.63 -2.25
N ASN A 330 -18.79 -4.12 -3.35
CA ASN A 330 -19.24 -5.37 -3.96
C ASN A 330 -18.97 -6.59 -3.05
N ILE A 331 -17.84 -6.61 -2.34
CA ILE A 331 -17.51 -7.68 -1.40
C ILE A 331 -18.49 -7.68 -0.22
N THR A 332 -18.76 -6.53 0.39
CA THR A 332 -19.71 -6.41 1.52
C THR A 332 -21.11 -6.85 1.11
N LYS A 333 -21.55 -6.47 -0.11
CA LYS A 333 -22.81 -6.92 -0.69
C LYS A 333 -22.88 -8.44 -0.86
N GLN A 334 -21.78 -9.06 -1.29
CA GLN A 334 -21.73 -10.53 -1.44
C GLN A 334 -21.70 -11.25 -0.10
N ILE A 335 -21.02 -10.70 0.91
CA ILE A 335 -21.09 -11.24 2.26
C ILE A 335 -22.54 -11.20 2.74
N TYR A 336 -23.21 -10.04 2.61
CA TYR A 336 -24.64 -9.89 2.98
C TYR A 336 -25.53 -10.95 2.31
N ASN A 337 -25.43 -11.09 0.97
CA ASN A 337 -26.21 -12.07 0.20
C ASN A 337 -25.91 -13.54 0.58
N SER A 338 -24.80 -13.80 1.24
CA SER A 338 -24.39 -15.14 1.66
C SER A 338 -24.79 -15.49 3.09
N LEU A 339 -25.35 -14.55 3.86
CA LEU A 339 -25.78 -14.78 5.25
C LEU A 339 -27.00 -15.70 5.29
N GLU A 340 -27.00 -16.62 6.24
CA GLU A 340 -28.16 -17.43 6.57
C GLU A 340 -29.07 -16.72 7.59
N ASN A 341 -28.43 -15.96 8.51
CA ASN A 341 -29.12 -15.16 9.49
C ASN A 341 -28.45 -13.78 9.63
N ILE A 342 -29.11 -12.73 9.16
CA ILE A 342 -28.64 -11.34 9.22
C ILE A 342 -28.35 -10.88 10.67
N SER A 343 -29.06 -11.41 11.65
CA SER A 343 -28.87 -11.07 13.07
C SER A 343 -27.73 -11.86 13.74
N ASP A 344 -27.15 -12.87 13.08
CA ASP A 344 -26.04 -13.63 13.62
C ASP A 344 -24.69 -12.96 13.33
N ARG A 345 -24.31 -12.11 14.28
CA ARG A 345 -23.03 -11.39 14.24
C ARG A 345 -21.83 -12.32 14.11
N LYS A 346 -21.86 -13.48 14.74
CA LYS A 346 -20.76 -14.45 14.64
C LYS A 346 -20.62 -14.99 13.23
N GLU A 347 -21.73 -15.28 12.56
CA GLU A 347 -21.71 -15.69 11.15
C GLU A 347 -21.06 -14.63 10.27
N ILE A 348 -21.39 -13.33 10.48
CA ILE A 348 -20.81 -12.23 9.70
C ILE A 348 -19.29 -12.17 9.90
N VAL A 349 -18.81 -12.21 11.15
CA VAL A 349 -17.38 -12.19 11.49
C VAL A 349 -16.63 -13.40 10.91
N ASP A 350 -17.23 -14.58 11.01
CA ASP A 350 -16.65 -15.81 10.44
C ASP A 350 -16.51 -15.71 8.92
N LYS A 351 -17.48 -15.13 8.22
CA LYS A 351 -17.42 -14.90 6.77
C LYS A 351 -16.36 -13.87 6.40
N ILE A 352 -16.24 -12.75 7.12
CA ILE A 352 -15.19 -11.75 6.91
C ILE A 352 -13.80 -12.41 7.01
N ASN A 353 -13.57 -13.22 8.05
CA ASN A 353 -12.27 -13.85 8.30
C ASN A 353 -11.92 -15.00 7.35
N GLN A 354 -12.93 -15.70 6.81
CA GLN A 354 -12.72 -16.86 5.94
C GLN A 354 -12.71 -16.52 4.46
N LEU A 355 -13.22 -15.36 4.08
CA LEU A 355 -13.26 -14.93 2.69
C LEU A 355 -11.85 -14.70 2.16
N SER A 356 -11.54 -15.26 1.00
CA SER A 356 -10.31 -15.02 0.26
C SER A 356 -10.60 -14.25 -1.02
N LEU A 357 -9.66 -13.40 -1.40
CA LEU A 357 -9.68 -12.61 -2.63
C LEU A 357 -8.52 -13.05 -3.53
N ILE A 358 -8.86 -13.43 -4.76
CA ILE A 358 -7.93 -13.88 -5.79
C ILE A 358 -7.99 -12.90 -6.95
N GLY A 359 -6.87 -12.30 -7.31
CA GLY A 359 -6.75 -11.48 -8.50
C GLY A 359 -6.29 -12.30 -9.70
N ILE A 360 -6.88 -12.06 -10.86
CA ILE A 360 -6.70 -12.86 -12.08
C ILE A 360 -6.27 -11.94 -13.22
N ILE A 361 -5.23 -12.37 -13.95
CA ILE A 361 -4.76 -11.78 -15.20
C ILE A 361 -4.71 -12.89 -16.24
N ASP A 362 -5.31 -12.69 -17.41
CA ASP A 362 -5.30 -13.67 -18.52
C ASP A 362 -5.67 -15.09 -18.09
N SER A 363 -6.72 -15.21 -17.28
CA SER A 363 -7.23 -16.48 -16.74
C SER A 363 -6.30 -17.18 -15.75
N LYS A 364 -5.19 -16.54 -15.33
CA LYS A 364 -4.24 -17.07 -14.35
C LYS A 364 -4.38 -16.34 -13.02
N GLU A 365 -4.36 -17.10 -11.93
CA GLU A 365 -4.37 -16.56 -10.57
C GLU A 365 -3.00 -15.94 -10.26
N GLU A 366 -2.94 -14.61 -10.12
CA GLU A 366 -1.70 -13.87 -9.90
C GLU A 366 -1.57 -13.38 -8.46
N THR A 367 -2.68 -13.07 -7.79
CA THR A 367 -2.65 -12.64 -6.38
C THR A 367 -3.64 -13.44 -5.54
N PHE A 368 -3.27 -13.72 -4.30
CA PHE A 368 -4.11 -14.42 -3.32
C PHE A 368 -3.80 -13.90 -1.91
N ASP A 369 -4.84 -13.55 -1.16
CA ASP A 369 -4.80 -13.41 0.30
C ASP A 369 -6.23 -13.44 0.88
N TYR A 370 -6.33 -13.50 2.23
CA TYR A 370 -7.61 -13.31 2.91
C TYR A 370 -8.11 -11.87 2.76
N PHE A 371 -9.41 -11.72 2.65
CA PHE A 371 -10.04 -10.40 2.46
C PHE A 371 -9.61 -9.39 3.53
N TYR A 372 -9.61 -9.81 4.79
CA TYR A 372 -9.20 -8.96 5.91
C TYR A 372 -7.77 -8.40 5.74
N ASN A 373 -6.87 -9.14 5.11
CA ASN A 373 -5.48 -8.72 4.88
C ASN A 373 -5.32 -7.65 3.79
N HIS A 374 -6.32 -7.51 2.91
CA HIS A 374 -6.32 -6.50 1.86
C HIS A 374 -6.76 -5.11 2.32
N LEU A 375 -7.32 -4.99 3.55
CA LEU A 375 -7.95 -3.75 3.99
C LEU A 375 -6.90 -2.67 4.30
N VAL A 376 -7.05 -1.52 3.68
CA VAL A 376 -6.35 -0.26 3.99
C VAL A 376 -7.39 0.74 4.47
N THR A 377 -7.24 1.30 5.66
CA THR A 377 -8.26 2.18 6.26
C THR A 377 -7.66 3.09 7.33
N GLU A 378 -8.43 4.13 7.68
CA GLU A 378 -8.19 5.01 8.81
C GLU A 378 -9.29 4.81 9.87
N ILE A 379 -8.88 4.71 11.13
CA ILE A 379 -9.81 4.62 12.26
C ILE A 379 -9.41 5.64 13.32
N THR A 380 -10.41 6.33 13.88
CA THR A 380 -10.23 7.14 15.09
C THR A 380 -10.60 6.29 16.30
N LEU A 381 -9.68 6.14 17.23
CA LEU A 381 -9.91 5.45 18.50
C LEU A 381 -9.47 6.38 19.64
N ASN A 382 -10.39 6.70 20.57
CA ASN A 382 -10.16 7.73 21.58
C ASN A 382 -9.70 9.04 20.90
N ASP A 383 -8.56 9.62 21.35
CA ASP A 383 -8.02 10.86 20.77
C ASP A 383 -6.94 10.60 19.70
N GLY A 384 -6.81 9.37 19.20
CA GLY A 384 -5.77 8.96 18.25
C GLY A 384 -6.32 8.61 16.88
N LYS A 385 -5.54 8.97 15.85
CA LYS A 385 -5.77 8.54 14.46
C LYS A 385 -4.84 7.37 14.13
N TYR A 386 -5.44 6.30 13.63
CA TYR A 386 -4.74 5.07 13.34
C TYR A 386 -4.98 4.66 11.89
N PHE A 387 -3.89 4.33 11.22
CA PHE A 387 -3.89 3.88 9.84
C PHE A 387 -3.58 2.40 9.79
N ARG A 388 -4.34 1.65 9.00
CA ARG A 388 -4.04 0.26 8.69
C ARG A 388 -3.56 0.14 7.26
N THR A 389 -2.36 -0.38 7.09
CA THR A 389 -1.82 -0.78 5.79
C THR A 389 -0.93 -2.00 5.97
N ASP A 390 -0.88 -2.87 4.96
CA ASP A 390 -0.07 -4.08 4.98
C ASP A 390 -0.28 -4.96 6.23
N ASN A 391 -1.52 -5.03 6.66
CA ASN A 391 -1.95 -5.76 7.86
C ASN A 391 -1.33 -5.25 9.17
N THR A 392 -0.80 -4.04 9.18
CA THR A 392 -0.14 -3.40 10.32
C THR A 392 -0.84 -2.09 10.66
N TRP A 393 -1.01 -1.82 11.94
CA TRP A 393 -1.56 -0.55 12.42
C TRP A 393 -0.44 0.41 12.79
N PHE A 394 -0.64 1.67 12.39
CA PHE A 394 0.25 2.77 12.69
C PHE A 394 -0.53 3.90 13.34
N LYS A 395 0.05 4.50 14.37
CA LYS A 395 -0.45 5.74 14.98
C LYS A 395 0.30 6.91 14.37
N LEU A 396 -0.42 7.93 13.94
CA LEU A 396 0.19 9.15 13.46
C LEU A 396 0.66 10.04 14.63
N ASP A 397 1.81 10.67 14.48
CA ASP A 397 2.32 11.60 15.50
C ASP A 397 1.43 12.85 15.57
N ASN A 398 0.94 13.17 16.76
CA ASN A 398 0.00 14.28 16.96
C ASN A 398 0.62 15.65 16.67
N ASN A 399 1.91 15.85 16.94
CA ASN A 399 2.59 17.11 16.65
C ASN A 399 2.65 17.38 15.17
N TYR A 400 2.85 16.33 14.38
CA TYR A 400 2.87 16.44 12.94
C TYR A 400 1.48 16.67 12.33
N LEU A 401 0.44 16.09 12.91
CA LEU A 401 -0.93 16.39 12.50
C LEU A 401 -1.24 17.87 12.62
N SER A 402 -0.77 18.50 13.70
CA SER A 402 -0.90 19.94 13.88
C SER A 402 -0.12 20.70 12.80
N GLN A 403 1.10 20.30 12.48
CA GLN A 403 1.91 20.91 11.42
C GLN A 403 1.27 20.79 10.04
N ILE A 404 0.78 19.59 9.66
CA ILE A 404 0.09 19.39 8.38
C ILE A 404 -1.19 20.21 8.30
N ARG A 405 -1.91 20.34 9.41
CA ARG A 405 -3.12 21.16 9.45
C ARG A 405 -2.80 22.65 9.25
N GLU A 406 -1.79 23.13 9.95
CA GLU A 406 -1.29 24.51 9.77
C GLU A 406 -0.82 24.74 8.33
N GLU A 407 -0.09 23.81 7.75
CA GLU A 407 0.37 23.89 6.37
C GLU A 407 -0.80 23.87 5.38
N ALA A 408 -1.78 23.00 5.56
CA ALA A 408 -2.97 22.96 4.71
C ALA A 408 -3.80 24.25 4.79
N ILE A 409 -3.88 24.87 5.95
CA ILE A 409 -4.52 26.19 6.14
C ILE A 409 -3.72 27.27 5.38
N ASN A 410 -2.41 27.31 5.59
CA ASN A 410 -1.54 28.29 4.91
C ASN A 410 -1.59 28.13 3.39
N ASP A 411 -1.55 26.90 2.88
CA ASP A 411 -1.66 26.62 1.44
C ASP A 411 -3.05 27.01 0.90
N TYR A 412 -4.13 26.76 1.66
CA TYR A 412 -5.45 27.19 1.25
C TYR A 412 -5.55 28.71 1.17
N GLU A 413 -5.09 29.47 2.18
CA GLU A 413 -5.10 30.93 2.20
C GLU A 413 -4.24 31.52 1.08
N LEU A 414 -3.10 30.91 0.79
CA LEU A 414 -2.17 31.36 -0.24
C LEU A 414 -2.68 31.11 -1.66
N TYR A 415 -3.31 29.94 -1.88
CA TYR A 415 -3.73 29.45 -3.20
C TYR A 415 -5.24 29.45 -3.38
N GLU A 416 -6.02 30.07 -2.49
CA GLU A 416 -7.46 30.16 -2.65
C GLU A 416 -7.85 30.76 -4.00
N LEU A 417 -8.74 30.09 -4.74
CA LEU A 417 -9.28 30.61 -5.98
C LEU A 417 -10.17 31.84 -5.71
N LYS A 418 -9.72 33.02 -6.15
CA LYS A 418 -10.43 34.28 -5.94
C LYS A 418 -11.43 34.58 -7.06
N GLU A 419 -11.22 34.03 -8.23
CA GLU A 419 -12.05 34.21 -9.42
C GLU A 419 -13.37 33.46 -9.26
N ARG A 420 -14.47 34.12 -9.59
CA ARG A 420 -15.81 33.53 -9.53
C ARG A 420 -16.13 32.71 -10.79
N ILE A 421 -15.32 31.69 -11.05
CA ILE A 421 -15.45 30.81 -12.21
C ILE A 421 -16.14 29.49 -11.90
N LEU A 422 -16.51 29.22 -10.65
CA LEU A 422 -17.24 28.01 -10.27
C LEU A 422 -18.59 28.36 -9.63
N LYS A 423 -19.54 27.48 -9.82
CA LYS A 423 -20.87 27.57 -9.23
C LYS A 423 -20.89 26.95 -7.82
N PRO A 424 -21.82 27.36 -6.96
CA PRO A 424 -22.01 26.69 -5.68
C PRO A 424 -22.42 25.23 -5.90
N TRP A 425 -21.98 24.35 -4.99
CA TRP A 425 -22.41 22.95 -5.03
C TRP A 425 -23.88 22.83 -4.64
N ASN A 426 -24.71 22.53 -5.60
CA ASN A 426 -26.16 22.31 -5.43
C ASN A 426 -26.67 21.08 -6.18
N GLN A 427 -25.78 20.22 -6.60
CA GLN A 427 -26.08 19.01 -7.37
C GLN A 427 -25.96 17.75 -6.53
N ALA A 428 -26.56 16.66 -6.99
CA ALA A 428 -26.59 15.39 -6.26
C ALA A 428 -25.27 14.61 -6.32
N ASN A 429 -24.42 14.88 -7.32
CA ASN A 429 -23.15 14.21 -7.54
C ASN A 429 -22.20 15.04 -8.43
N GLU A 430 -20.95 14.58 -8.59
CA GLU A 430 -19.90 15.21 -9.39
C GLU A 430 -20.31 15.36 -10.85
N ASP A 431 -20.84 14.30 -11.47
CA ASP A 431 -21.23 14.31 -12.89
C ASP A 431 -22.24 15.44 -13.20
N LEU A 432 -23.24 15.59 -12.35
CA LEU A 432 -24.25 16.65 -12.51
C LEU A 432 -23.68 18.03 -12.23
N TYR A 433 -22.76 18.14 -11.27
CA TYR A 433 -22.07 19.39 -11.00
C TYR A 433 -21.21 19.82 -12.21
N ASN A 434 -20.44 18.92 -12.78
CA ASN A 434 -19.61 19.19 -13.94
C ASN A 434 -20.44 19.62 -15.15
N LEU A 435 -21.52 18.89 -15.45
CA LEU A 435 -22.46 19.21 -16.54
C LEU A 435 -23.21 20.53 -16.36
N ASN A 436 -23.32 21.06 -15.13
CA ASN A 436 -23.97 22.34 -14.87
C ASN A 436 -23.14 23.55 -15.37
N HIS A 437 -21.87 23.34 -15.76
CA HIS A 437 -20.99 24.36 -16.33
C HIS A 437 -21.03 24.26 -17.87
N SER A 438 -22.05 24.89 -18.49
CA SER A 438 -22.31 24.81 -19.94
C SER A 438 -22.31 26.19 -20.62
N GLU A 439 -21.85 27.23 -19.92
CA GLU A 439 -21.77 28.57 -20.47
C GLU A 439 -20.56 28.72 -21.41
N GLU A 440 -20.48 29.85 -22.08
CA GLU A 440 -19.35 30.21 -22.95
C GLU A 440 -18.01 30.12 -22.19
N ASN A 441 -16.99 29.62 -22.84
CA ASN A 441 -15.64 29.37 -22.29
C ASN A 441 -15.53 28.19 -21.29
N TYR A 442 -16.62 27.44 -21.04
CA TYR A 442 -16.57 26.19 -20.25
C TYR A 442 -16.59 24.98 -21.16
N TYR A 443 -15.73 24.03 -20.87
CA TYR A 443 -15.57 22.78 -21.60
C TYR A 443 -15.54 21.62 -20.60
N VAL A 444 -16.55 20.75 -20.64
CA VAL A 444 -16.66 19.60 -19.70
C VAL A 444 -15.90 18.42 -20.26
N PHE A 445 -14.82 18.06 -19.60
CA PHE A 445 -13.92 16.96 -19.97
C PHE A 445 -14.19 15.67 -19.19
N ASP A 446 -15.05 15.71 -18.18
CA ASP A 446 -15.42 14.55 -17.36
C ASP A 446 -15.60 13.27 -18.22
N LYS A 447 -14.88 12.19 -17.88
CA LYS A 447 -14.86 10.90 -18.58
C LYS A 447 -14.41 10.96 -20.07
N LYS A 448 -13.70 12.01 -20.44
CA LYS A 448 -13.10 12.19 -21.77
C LYS A 448 -11.58 12.17 -21.63
N PHE A 449 -11.00 10.99 -21.59
CA PHE A 449 -9.58 10.80 -21.26
C PHE A 449 -8.86 9.91 -22.28
N THR A 450 -7.55 10.09 -22.34
CA THR A 450 -6.59 9.28 -23.08
C THR A 450 -5.69 8.58 -22.06
N ASP A 451 -5.31 7.34 -22.31
CA ASP A 451 -4.39 6.56 -21.44
C ASP A 451 -4.86 6.42 -19.98
N ASN A 452 -6.17 6.44 -19.74
CA ASN A 452 -6.78 6.41 -18.41
C ASN A 452 -6.36 7.61 -17.51
N ILE A 453 -5.93 8.71 -18.09
CA ILE A 453 -5.59 9.95 -17.38
C ILE A 453 -6.51 11.07 -17.89
N GLU A 454 -7.23 11.67 -16.97
CA GLU A 454 -8.14 12.77 -17.19
C GLU A 454 -7.39 14.10 -17.12
N LEU A 455 -7.58 14.98 -18.12
CA LEU A 455 -6.93 16.29 -18.13
C LEU A 455 -7.51 17.22 -17.06
N CYS A 456 -8.82 17.19 -16.91
CA CYS A 456 -9.61 17.90 -15.92
C CYS A 456 -11.07 17.46 -16.02
N ASP A 457 -11.90 17.75 -15.02
CA ASP A 457 -13.35 17.58 -15.10
C ASP A 457 -13.97 18.72 -15.91
N ILE A 458 -13.55 19.95 -15.59
CA ILE A 458 -14.02 21.18 -16.23
C ILE A 458 -12.79 22.01 -16.67
N MET A 459 -12.73 22.40 -17.93
CA MET A 459 -11.82 23.41 -18.41
C MET A 459 -12.57 24.75 -18.53
N TYR A 460 -11.99 25.80 -17.96
CA TYR A 460 -12.43 27.17 -18.19
C TYR A 460 -11.30 27.98 -18.83
N TYR A 461 -11.59 28.65 -19.95
CA TYR A 461 -10.60 29.37 -20.72
C TYR A 461 -11.00 30.81 -20.94
N ALA A 462 -10.35 31.75 -20.26
CA ALA A 462 -10.61 33.18 -20.39
C ALA A 462 -9.37 34.01 -20.05
N GLU A 463 -9.28 35.19 -20.67
CA GLU A 463 -8.28 36.24 -20.34
C GLU A 463 -6.82 35.76 -20.29
N GLY A 464 -6.42 34.87 -21.22
CA GLY A 464 -5.05 34.35 -21.27
C GLY A 464 -4.72 33.33 -20.17
N THR A 465 -5.73 32.82 -19.46
CA THR A 465 -5.57 31.75 -18.47
C THR A 465 -6.48 30.56 -18.82
N MET A 466 -5.93 29.38 -18.74
CA MET A 466 -6.64 28.10 -18.86
C MET A 466 -6.67 27.44 -17.47
N TYR A 467 -7.87 27.36 -16.90
CA TYR A 467 -8.11 26.69 -15.63
C TYR A 467 -8.48 25.24 -15.90
N LEU A 468 -7.69 24.32 -15.36
CA LEU A 468 -7.92 22.88 -15.39
C LEU A 468 -8.46 22.47 -14.02
N ILE A 469 -9.78 22.35 -13.94
CA ILE A 469 -10.51 22.18 -12.67
C ILE A 469 -10.84 20.72 -12.49
N HIS A 470 -10.38 20.16 -11.39
CA HIS A 470 -10.77 18.82 -10.93
C HIS A 470 -11.67 18.95 -9.72
N VAL A 471 -12.76 18.22 -9.73
CA VAL A 471 -13.87 18.36 -8.76
C VAL A 471 -14.02 17.08 -7.96
N LYS A 472 -14.25 17.21 -6.65
CA LYS A 472 -14.53 16.08 -5.78
C LYS A 472 -15.65 16.34 -4.77
N ASP A 473 -16.54 15.37 -4.61
CA ASP A 473 -17.55 15.40 -3.57
C ASP A 473 -16.98 14.86 -2.26
N GLY A 474 -16.81 15.74 -1.29
CA GLY A 474 -16.31 15.44 0.04
C GLY A 474 -14.84 15.80 0.28
N PHE A 475 -14.58 16.34 1.47
CA PHE A 475 -13.23 16.58 1.99
C PHE A 475 -12.86 15.43 2.94
N ASN A 476 -12.59 14.25 2.36
CA ASN A 476 -12.35 12.99 3.05
C ASN A 476 -11.27 12.19 2.33
N THR A 477 -11.27 10.87 2.43
CA THR A 477 -10.33 9.98 1.73
C THR A 477 -10.37 10.13 0.20
N ASN A 478 -11.48 10.62 -0.37
CA ASN A 478 -11.63 10.87 -1.82
C ASN A 478 -10.66 11.95 -2.32
N MET A 479 -10.19 12.83 -1.46
CA MET A 479 -9.16 13.83 -1.79
C MET A 479 -7.85 13.19 -2.28
N ARG A 480 -7.59 11.92 -1.93
CA ARG A 480 -6.48 11.14 -2.48
C ARG A 480 -6.65 10.92 -3.99
N SER A 481 -7.85 10.58 -4.44
CA SER A 481 -8.14 10.43 -5.87
C SER A 481 -7.98 11.76 -6.60
N LEU A 482 -8.49 12.84 -6.03
CA LEU A 482 -8.37 14.19 -6.58
C LEU A 482 -6.90 14.65 -6.73
N TYR A 483 -6.09 14.45 -5.69
CA TYR A 483 -4.64 14.68 -5.76
C TYR A 483 -4.01 13.96 -6.95
N ASN A 484 -4.36 12.72 -7.13
CA ASN A 484 -3.79 11.87 -8.18
C ASN A 484 -4.15 12.33 -9.58
N GLN A 485 -5.42 12.65 -9.80
CA GLN A 485 -5.89 13.18 -11.07
C GLN A 485 -5.10 14.44 -11.45
N ILE A 486 -4.96 15.39 -10.53
CA ILE A 486 -4.26 16.64 -10.75
C ILE A 486 -2.76 16.41 -11.03
N VAL A 487 -2.09 15.59 -10.23
CA VAL A 487 -0.65 15.36 -10.38
C VAL A 487 -0.34 14.62 -11.69
N LEU A 488 -1.10 13.59 -12.04
CA LEU A 488 -0.91 12.88 -13.30
C LEU A 488 -1.19 13.76 -14.52
N ALA A 489 -2.27 14.55 -14.47
CA ALA A 489 -2.60 15.49 -15.53
C ALA A 489 -1.49 16.54 -15.70
N SER A 490 -0.98 17.12 -14.60
CA SER A 490 0.10 18.11 -14.64
C SER A 490 1.39 17.50 -15.20
N GLN A 491 1.76 16.30 -14.79
CA GLN A 491 2.93 15.60 -15.29
C GLN A 491 2.84 15.33 -16.81
N ARG A 492 1.70 14.79 -17.26
CA ARG A 492 1.49 14.48 -18.69
C ARG A 492 1.48 15.73 -19.53
N LEU A 493 0.81 16.79 -19.08
CA LEU A 493 0.77 18.07 -19.79
C LEU A 493 2.15 18.72 -19.85
N TRP A 494 2.95 18.62 -18.79
CA TRP A 494 4.34 19.11 -18.78
C TRP A 494 5.21 18.37 -19.81
N HIS A 495 5.04 17.04 -19.97
CA HIS A 495 5.71 16.25 -21.00
C HIS A 495 5.34 16.73 -22.41
N ASP A 496 4.06 17.02 -22.68
CA ASP A 496 3.57 17.52 -23.96
C ASP A 496 4.16 18.90 -24.30
N ILE A 497 4.15 19.80 -23.33
CA ILE A 497 4.68 21.16 -23.50
C ILE A 497 6.16 21.10 -23.87
N ASN A 498 6.92 20.21 -23.23
CA ASN A 498 8.34 20.02 -23.48
C ASN A 498 8.63 19.01 -24.60
N ASN A 499 7.60 18.47 -25.23
CA ASN A 499 7.67 17.45 -26.30
C ASN A 499 8.59 16.28 -25.93
N ILE A 500 8.52 15.82 -24.68
CA ILE A 500 9.28 14.69 -24.19
C ILE A 500 8.65 13.41 -24.77
N ASP A 501 9.50 12.53 -25.31
CA ASP A 501 9.11 11.23 -25.90
C ASP A 501 8.04 11.31 -27.00
N GLY A 502 7.84 12.50 -27.62
CA GLY A 502 6.82 12.70 -28.65
C GLY A 502 5.39 12.60 -28.12
N SER A 503 5.18 12.86 -26.83
CA SER A 503 3.86 12.79 -26.21
C SER A 503 2.81 13.62 -26.97
N THR A 504 1.60 13.07 -27.08
CA THR A 504 0.44 13.66 -27.79
C THR A 504 -0.79 13.76 -26.87
N TYR A 505 -0.59 13.66 -25.56
CA TYR A 505 -1.66 13.57 -24.57
C TYR A 505 -2.71 14.67 -24.69
N LEU A 506 -2.29 15.95 -24.76
CA LEU A 506 -3.22 17.06 -24.91
C LEU A 506 -3.97 17.01 -26.25
N LYS A 507 -3.26 16.67 -27.35
CA LYS A 507 -3.86 16.54 -28.67
C LYS A 507 -4.93 15.46 -28.69
N ASP A 508 -4.61 14.30 -28.18
CA ASP A 508 -5.50 13.14 -28.17
C ASP A 508 -6.71 13.38 -27.25
N THR A 509 -6.50 14.00 -26.09
CA THR A 509 -7.58 14.37 -25.16
C THR A 509 -8.53 15.39 -25.79
N ILE A 510 -8.02 16.45 -26.43
CA ILE A 510 -8.82 17.44 -27.14
C ILE A 510 -9.54 16.81 -28.34
N ALA A 511 -8.90 15.90 -29.07
CA ALA A 511 -9.55 15.18 -30.17
C ALA A 511 -10.75 14.35 -29.68
N ILE A 512 -10.60 13.65 -28.56
CA ILE A 512 -11.72 12.90 -27.92
C ILE A 512 -12.83 13.84 -27.47
N TYR A 513 -12.48 14.97 -26.84
CA TYR A 513 -13.45 16.00 -26.48
C TYR A 513 -14.22 16.48 -27.71
N ASN A 514 -13.49 16.90 -28.74
CA ASN A 514 -14.08 17.41 -29.98
C ASN A 514 -14.97 16.37 -30.70
N TYR A 515 -14.65 15.08 -30.60
CA TYR A 515 -15.45 14.00 -31.18
C TYR A 515 -16.74 13.75 -30.39
N LYS A 516 -16.66 13.78 -29.05
CA LYS A 516 -17.79 13.45 -28.16
C LYS A 516 -18.72 14.62 -27.87
N THR A 517 -18.39 15.82 -28.28
CA THR A 517 -19.14 17.05 -27.94
C THR A 517 -19.62 17.78 -29.21
N ASP A 518 -20.88 18.19 -29.24
CA ASP A 518 -21.46 18.98 -30.35
C ASP A 518 -21.17 20.50 -30.20
N GLY A 519 -20.55 20.91 -29.09
CA GLY A 519 -20.22 22.31 -28.79
C GLY A 519 -19.02 22.87 -29.57
N GLU A 520 -18.50 23.97 -29.08
CA GLU A 520 -17.31 24.63 -29.63
C GLU A 520 -16.10 23.68 -29.65
N LYS A 521 -15.37 23.70 -30.75
CA LYS A 521 -14.19 22.84 -30.94
C LYS A 521 -12.93 23.55 -30.51
N LEU A 522 -12.10 22.82 -29.76
CA LEU A 522 -10.81 23.31 -29.31
C LEU A 522 -9.71 22.97 -30.32
N ASN A 523 -8.73 23.89 -30.45
CA ASN A 523 -7.55 23.66 -31.28
C ASN A 523 -6.33 23.38 -30.40
N SER A 524 -5.91 22.13 -30.31
CA SER A 524 -4.79 21.70 -29.48
C SER A 524 -3.44 22.30 -29.89
N ASP A 525 -3.19 22.51 -31.19
CA ASP A 525 -1.94 23.08 -31.68
C ASP A 525 -1.84 24.57 -31.33
N ASP A 526 -2.95 25.32 -31.41
CA ASP A 526 -3.00 26.71 -30.97
C ASP A 526 -2.79 26.84 -29.47
N ILE A 527 -3.43 25.98 -28.66
CA ILE A 527 -3.26 25.95 -27.20
C ILE A 527 -1.80 25.66 -26.84
N LEU A 528 -1.19 24.60 -27.39
CA LEU A 528 0.22 24.28 -27.13
C LEU A 528 1.16 25.39 -27.55
N LYS A 529 0.89 26.04 -28.69
CA LYS A 529 1.68 27.17 -29.15
C LYS A 529 1.62 28.34 -28.15
N LYS A 530 0.41 28.74 -27.75
CA LYS A 530 0.22 29.83 -26.77
C LYS A 530 0.91 29.55 -25.42
N ILE A 531 0.89 28.28 -24.97
CA ILE A 531 1.58 27.87 -23.74
C ILE A 531 3.11 28.04 -23.91
N ARG A 532 3.67 27.56 -25.03
CA ARG A 532 5.11 27.64 -25.31
C ARG A 532 5.58 29.07 -25.51
N ASP A 533 4.78 29.91 -26.12
CA ASP A 533 5.03 31.33 -26.33
C ASP A 533 4.80 32.17 -25.06
N LYS A 534 4.32 31.55 -23.96
CA LYS A 534 3.95 32.18 -22.67
C LYS A 534 2.78 33.15 -22.75
N ASP A 535 1.97 33.04 -23.79
CA ASP A 535 0.76 33.85 -23.96
C ASP A 535 -0.46 33.24 -23.24
N LEU A 536 -0.31 32.01 -22.74
CA LEU A 536 -1.32 31.27 -22.00
C LEU A 536 -0.76 30.70 -20.69
N THR A 537 -1.34 31.11 -19.58
CA THR A 537 -1.05 30.55 -18.25
C THR A 537 -1.94 29.33 -17.99
N ILE A 538 -1.36 28.25 -17.48
CA ILE A 538 -2.11 27.08 -17.03
C ILE A 538 -2.24 27.11 -15.51
N ASN A 539 -3.47 26.95 -15.04
CA ASN A 539 -3.81 26.95 -13.63
C ASN A 539 -4.60 25.68 -13.27
N PHE A 540 -3.99 24.79 -12.49
CA PHE A 540 -4.67 23.63 -11.94
C PHE A 540 -5.49 24.03 -10.72
N VAL A 541 -6.75 23.63 -10.69
CA VAL A 541 -7.68 23.97 -9.61
C VAL A 541 -8.18 22.69 -8.92
N MET A 542 -7.92 22.63 -7.62
CA MET A 542 -8.46 21.60 -6.74
C MET A 542 -9.77 22.08 -6.14
N ALA A 543 -10.90 21.66 -6.67
CA ALA A 543 -12.23 22.03 -6.18
C ALA A 543 -12.85 20.86 -5.40
N TYR A 544 -13.30 21.11 -4.19
CA TYR A 544 -13.95 20.08 -3.36
C TYR A 544 -15.17 20.63 -2.63
N ASN A 545 -16.11 19.75 -2.35
CA ASN A 545 -17.32 20.07 -1.61
C ASN A 545 -17.19 19.54 -0.18
N ASN A 546 -17.18 20.44 0.82
CA ASN A 546 -17.02 20.06 2.21
C ASN A 546 -18.30 20.34 3.03
N TYR A 547 -19.07 19.31 3.30
CA TYR A 547 -20.28 19.39 4.11
C TYR A 547 -20.05 19.45 5.62
N SER A 548 -18.85 19.18 6.08
CA SER A 548 -18.53 19.20 7.50
C SER A 548 -18.52 20.65 8.00
N TYR A 549 -18.95 20.85 9.25
CA TYR A 549 -18.89 22.15 9.92
C TYR A 549 -19.54 23.32 9.11
N ILE A 550 -20.79 23.15 8.72
CA ILE A 550 -21.53 24.04 7.81
C ILE A 550 -21.47 25.54 8.19
N ASN A 551 -21.34 25.85 9.49
CA ASN A 551 -21.29 27.22 9.99
C ASN A 551 -19.88 27.85 9.94
N GLU A 552 -18.89 27.10 9.55
CA GLU A 552 -17.51 27.57 9.46
C GLU A 552 -17.18 28.00 8.02
N ASP A 553 -16.25 28.92 7.87
CA ASP A 553 -15.61 29.19 6.57
C ASP A 553 -14.66 28.05 6.18
N ALA A 554 -14.06 28.13 4.99
CA ALA A 554 -13.18 27.07 4.50
C ALA A 554 -11.99 26.83 5.43
N VAL A 555 -11.36 27.86 5.96
CA VAL A 555 -10.23 27.79 6.91
C VAL A 555 -10.69 27.15 8.23
N GLY A 556 -11.83 27.59 8.76
CA GLY A 556 -12.44 27.00 9.96
C GLY A 556 -12.75 25.50 9.80
N LYS A 557 -13.25 25.11 8.61
CA LYS A 557 -13.47 23.70 8.28
C LYS A 557 -12.17 22.90 8.22
N LEU A 558 -11.11 23.43 7.62
CA LEU A 558 -9.79 22.79 7.59
C LEU A 558 -9.21 22.64 9.00
N SER A 559 -9.32 23.67 9.84
CA SER A 559 -8.83 23.64 11.22
C SER A 559 -9.49 22.55 12.06
N LYS A 560 -10.77 22.23 11.79
CA LYS A 560 -11.58 21.23 12.48
C LYS A 560 -11.65 19.90 11.76
N SER A 561 -11.04 19.79 10.56
CA SER A 561 -11.10 18.58 9.75
C SER A 561 -10.59 17.35 10.50
N GLU A 562 -11.34 16.27 10.42
CA GLU A 562 -10.95 14.99 10.97
C GLU A 562 -10.21 14.10 9.96
N SER A 563 -10.23 14.44 8.66
CA SER A 563 -9.56 13.69 7.62
C SER A 563 -8.12 14.18 7.40
N ASN A 564 -7.17 13.48 7.98
CA ASN A 564 -5.75 13.77 7.75
C ASN A 564 -5.33 13.44 6.32
N ILE A 565 -5.95 12.44 5.70
CA ILE A 565 -5.72 12.09 4.28
C ILE A 565 -6.08 13.26 3.38
N ALA A 566 -7.20 13.95 3.64
CA ALA A 566 -7.60 15.11 2.87
C ALA A 566 -6.62 16.28 3.04
N LEU A 567 -6.19 16.58 4.28
CA LEU A 567 -5.21 17.62 4.56
C LEU A 567 -3.86 17.33 3.85
N PHE A 568 -3.37 16.10 3.96
CA PHE A 568 -2.17 15.66 3.23
C PHE A 568 -2.30 15.81 1.72
N SER A 569 -3.44 15.37 1.16
CA SER A 569 -3.67 15.44 -0.28
C SER A 569 -3.65 16.88 -0.78
N LEU A 570 -4.21 17.83 -0.03
CA LEU A 570 -4.16 19.25 -0.38
C LEU A 570 -2.72 19.74 -0.42
N VAL A 571 -1.95 19.57 0.67
CA VAL A 571 -0.55 20.02 0.77
C VAL A 571 0.32 19.40 -0.32
N GLN A 572 0.18 18.10 -0.55
CA GLN A 572 0.98 17.40 -1.57
C GLN A 572 0.62 17.86 -2.99
N THR A 573 -0.66 18.12 -3.28
CA THR A 573 -1.07 18.64 -4.61
C THR A 573 -0.40 19.97 -4.90
N ALA A 574 -0.43 20.90 -3.95
CA ALA A 574 0.21 22.20 -4.11
C ALA A 574 1.71 22.03 -4.41
N ARG A 575 2.41 21.22 -3.61
CA ARG A 575 3.85 20.97 -3.79
C ARG A 575 4.18 20.36 -5.15
N GLU A 576 3.46 19.30 -5.55
CA GLU A 576 3.77 18.58 -6.79
C GLU A 576 3.47 19.40 -8.03
N VAL A 577 2.36 20.14 -8.08
CA VAL A 577 2.01 20.99 -9.23
C VAL A 577 2.98 22.16 -9.35
N LEU A 578 3.32 22.80 -8.23
CA LEU A 578 4.22 23.96 -8.21
C LEU A 578 5.69 23.62 -8.47
N ASN A 579 6.08 22.34 -8.38
CA ASN A 579 7.39 21.88 -8.86
C ASN A 579 7.58 22.13 -10.36
N TYR A 580 6.49 22.20 -11.13
CA TYR A 580 6.51 22.62 -12.52
C TYR A 580 6.36 24.15 -12.60
N ASN A 581 7.44 24.86 -12.75
CA ASN A 581 7.49 26.34 -12.76
C ASN A 581 6.56 27.04 -13.78
N ILE A 582 5.95 26.27 -14.68
CA ILE A 582 5.04 26.77 -15.73
C ILE A 582 3.57 26.69 -15.32
N PHE A 583 3.25 26.01 -14.22
CA PHE A 583 1.88 25.87 -13.74
C PHE A 583 1.62 26.74 -12.53
N LYS A 584 0.37 27.19 -12.42
CA LYS A 584 -0.20 27.73 -11.19
C LYS A 584 -1.09 26.69 -10.53
N PHE A 585 -1.34 26.86 -9.25
CA PHE A 585 -2.22 26.03 -8.46
C PHE A 585 -3.19 26.91 -7.69
N ASN A 586 -4.47 26.52 -7.69
CA ASN A 586 -5.49 27.07 -6.79
C ASN A 586 -6.32 25.96 -6.15
N VAL A 587 -6.94 26.31 -5.03
CA VAL A 587 -7.82 25.43 -4.28
C VAL A 587 -9.09 26.17 -3.88
N ILE A 588 -10.22 25.46 -3.82
CA ILE A 588 -11.49 26.05 -3.41
C ILE A 588 -12.43 25.03 -2.77
N ASP A 589 -13.05 25.42 -1.65
CA ASP A 589 -14.24 24.76 -1.10
C ASP A 589 -15.51 25.28 -1.78
N ILE A 590 -16.01 24.54 -2.77
CA ILE A 590 -17.20 24.93 -3.56
C ILE A 590 -18.51 24.91 -2.77
N SER A 591 -18.52 24.36 -1.56
CA SER A 591 -19.64 24.49 -0.62
C SER A 591 -19.76 25.91 -0.02
N GLN A 592 -18.71 26.72 -0.13
CA GLN A 592 -18.66 28.11 0.40
C GLN A 592 -19.05 29.16 -0.64
N ILE A 593 -19.19 28.80 -1.91
CA ILE A 593 -19.62 29.72 -2.96
C ILE A 593 -21.09 30.07 -2.74
N ARG A 594 -21.42 31.38 -2.65
CA ARG A 594 -22.74 31.92 -2.46
C ARG A 594 -23.21 32.78 -3.64
#